data_58b0ff3333258518bb8796c7cc8bca29
#
_entry.id   58b0ff3333258518bb8796c7cc8bca29
#
_cell.length_a   1.000
_cell.length_b   1.000
_cell.length_c   1.000
_cell.angle_alpha   90.00
_cell.angle_beta   90.00
_cell.angle_gamma   90.00
#
_symmetry.space_group_name_H-M   'P 1'
#
loop_
_entity.id
_entity.type
_entity.pdbx_description
1 polymer ?
#
loop_
_entity_poly.entity_id
_entity_poly.type
_entity_poly.pdbx_seq_one_letter_code
_entity_poly.pdbx_strand_id
1 'polypeptide(L)'
;DKDTRVQIITTNATRPYMSDLRVRQAVAYAIDKEELSQATSNGYEPAADMIVTRDTPYADVELETTYDYNPDKANQLLDEAGWVMNESTGIREKDGEPLNLLLTLESDYSATSMPTAEVIKSQLAEVGIDVTIYGTEQMQWYADYLEGKFDLTLWHSQFAFASPHCWFTPMDSMVPQTPSLPGIEGSDEFLATIKNLTNMVDEQEVRDTYTYLFNFDIGTALDIPLTYQKDMIVYNTDKISGYTFTGTPYFFDILSLEPAE
;
A
#
# COMPACT_ATOMS: atom_id res chain seq x y z
N ASP A 1 -17.89 12.95 -2.17
CA ASP A 1 -16.56 12.38 -2.35
C ASP A 1 -16.15 11.65 -1.08
N LYS A 2 -16.08 10.33 -1.12
CA LYS A 2 -15.68 9.51 0.02
C LYS A 2 -14.56 8.57 -0.39
N ASP A 3 -13.54 8.44 0.46
CA ASP A 3 -12.50 7.46 0.25
C ASP A 3 -13.08 6.06 0.46
N THR A 4 -12.82 5.13 -0.44
CA THR A 4 -13.38 3.77 -0.39
C THR A 4 -12.34 2.73 0.00
N ARG A 5 -11.08 2.99 -0.30
CA ARG A 5 -9.92 2.14 -0.01
C ARG A 5 -8.63 2.93 -0.17
N VAL A 6 -7.52 2.34 0.19
CA VAL A 6 -6.19 2.92 -0.03
C VAL A 6 -5.43 2.02 -1.00
N GLN A 7 -4.85 2.60 -2.05
CA GLN A 7 -3.87 1.91 -2.88
C GLN A 7 -2.55 1.83 -2.12
N ILE A 8 -1.95 0.66 -2.09
CA ILE A 8 -0.74 0.39 -1.31
C ILE A 8 0.26 -0.43 -2.11
N ILE A 9 1.53 -0.33 -1.72
CA ILE A 9 2.53 -1.34 -2.01
C ILE A 9 2.77 -2.16 -0.75
N THR A 10 2.68 -3.48 -0.85
CA THR A 10 3.23 -4.37 0.16
C THR A 10 4.62 -4.82 -0.25
N THR A 11 5.57 -4.75 0.67
CA THR A 11 6.95 -5.21 0.48
C THR A 11 7.10 -6.65 0.98
N ASN A 12 8.03 -7.42 0.45
CA ASN A 12 8.25 -8.80 0.91
C ASN A 12 9.61 -8.95 1.62
N ALA A 13 9.62 -8.80 2.94
CA ALA A 13 10.83 -8.86 3.76
C ALA A 13 11.52 -10.24 3.78
N THR A 14 10.89 -11.29 3.25
CA THR A 14 11.52 -12.62 3.09
C THR A 14 12.40 -12.71 1.84
N ARG A 15 12.31 -11.73 0.95
CA ARG A 15 13.12 -11.66 -0.28
C ARG A 15 14.51 -11.06 0.01
N PRO A 16 15.56 -11.52 -0.66
CA PRO A 16 16.94 -11.14 -0.34
C PRO A 16 17.18 -9.63 -0.31
N TYR A 17 16.68 -8.89 -1.31
CA TYR A 17 16.88 -7.44 -1.40
C TYR A 17 16.02 -6.67 -0.39
N MET A 18 14.82 -7.17 -0.10
CA MET A 18 13.83 -6.54 0.75
C MET A 18 13.94 -6.94 2.24
N SER A 19 14.83 -7.87 2.60
CA SER A 19 15.08 -8.27 4.00
C SER A 19 15.68 -7.14 4.84
N ASP A 20 16.43 -6.21 4.21
CA ASP A 20 16.98 -5.04 4.87
C ASP A 20 15.90 -3.94 4.96
N LEU A 21 15.55 -3.53 6.18
CA LEU A 21 14.58 -2.47 6.44
C LEU A 21 14.95 -1.15 5.70
N ARG A 22 16.24 -0.84 5.59
CA ARG A 22 16.70 0.39 4.91
C ARG A 22 16.34 0.40 3.44
N VAL A 23 16.35 -0.76 2.77
CA VAL A 23 15.93 -0.88 1.36
C VAL A 23 14.41 -0.67 1.25
N ARG A 24 13.61 -1.27 2.14
CA ARG A 24 12.16 -1.05 2.14
C ARG A 24 11.79 0.40 2.40
N GLN A 25 12.43 1.03 3.38
CA GLN A 25 12.24 2.45 3.67
C GLN A 25 12.72 3.35 2.52
N ALA A 26 13.82 3.00 1.84
CA ALA A 26 14.28 3.74 0.68
C ALA A 26 13.26 3.72 -0.46
N VAL A 27 12.61 2.57 -0.71
CA VAL A 27 11.50 2.47 -1.65
C VAL A 27 10.38 3.43 -1.26
N ALA A 28 10.00 3.46 0.03
CA ALA A 28 8.93 4.32 0.52
C ALA A 28 9.25 5.83 0.36
N TYR A 29 10.48 6.25 0.71
CA TYR A 29 10.92 7.64 0.56
C TYR A 29 11.15 8.08 -0.90
N ALA A 30 11.36 7.14 -1.82
CA ALA A 30 11.58 7.44 -3.23
C ALA A 30 10.29 7.66 -4.03
N ILE A 31 9.12 7.39 -3.45
CA ILE A 31 7.83 7.54 -4.12
C ILE A 31 7.22 8.91 -3.80
N ASP A 32 7.11 9.77 -4.82
CA ASP A 32 6.33 11.00 -4.78
C ASP A 32 4.85 10.68 -5.00
N LYS A 33 4.13 10.56 -3.90
CA LYS A 33 2.70 10.21 -3.89
C LYS A 33 1.82 11.29 -4.52
N GLU A 34 2.22 12.57 -4.41
CA GLU A 34 1.50 13.69 -5.02
C GLU A 34 1.67 13.68 -6.55
N GLU A 35 2.90 13.49 -7.04
CA GLU A 35 3.14 13.32 -8.47
C GLU A 35 2.41 12.08 -9.01
N LEU A 36 2.45 10.96 -8.28
CA LEU A 36 1.74 9.74 -8.62
C LEU A 36 0.23 9.99 -8.74
N SER A 37 -0.38 10.67 -7.77
CA SER A 37 -1.78 11.08 -7.80
C SER A 37 -2.11 11.92 -9.03
N GLN A 38 -1.28 12.92 -9.34
CA GLN A 38 -1.47 13.77 -10.53
C GLN A 38 -1.36 12.96 -11.83
N ALA A 39 -0.37 12.07 -11.94
CA ALA A 39 -0.12 11.30 -13.15
C ALA A 39 -1.21 10.25 -13.43
N THR A 40 -1.78 9.63 -12.40
CA THR A 40 -2.70 8.50 -12.54
C THR A 40 -4.18 8.88 -12.47
N SER A 41 -4.52 9.92 -11.68
CA SER A 41 -5.92 10.31 -11.41
C SER A 41 -6.19 11.80 -11.60
N ASN A 42 -5.25 12.59 -12.12
CA ASN A 42 -5.32 14.06 -12.15
C ASN A 42 -5.58 14.69 -10.77
N GLY A 43 -5.04 14.10 -9.70
CA GLY A 43 -5.21 14.54 -8.31
C GLY A 43 -6.57 14.19 -7.70
N TYR A 44 -7.40 13.40 -8.40
CA TYR A 44 -8.71 12.98 -7.87
C TYR A 44 -8.58 11.99 -6.70
N GLU A 45 -7.56 11.15 -6.72
CA GLU A 45 -7.17 10.22 -5.66
C GLU A 45 -5.97 10.80 -4.91
N PRO A 46 -6.16 11.58 -3.82
CA PRO A 46 -5.07 12.29 -3.15
C PRO A 46 -4.09 11.33 -2.47
N ALA A 47 -2.86 11.80 -2.22
CA ALA A 47 -1.84 11.07 -1.50
C ALA A 47 -2.34 10.55 -0.15
N ALA A 48 -1.90 9.35 0.22
CA ALA A 48 -2.29 8.69 1.46
C ALA A 48 -1.09 8.49 2.38
N ASP A 49 -1.30 8.73 3.69
CA ASP A 49 -0.34 8.48 4.75
C ASP A 49 -0.71 7.27 5.61
N MET A 50 -1.96 6.82 5.50
CA MET A 50 -2.52 5.71 6.28
C MET A 50 -2.98 4.58 5.34
N ILE A 51 -2.86 3.35 5.80
CA ILE A 51 -3.30 2.15 5.07
C ILE A 51 -4.82 1.91 5.13
N VAL A 52 -5.53 2.70 5.90
CA VAL A 52 -7.00 2.71 5.99
C VAL A 52 -7.55 4.05 5.55
N THR A 53 -8.83 4.11 5.18
CA THR A 53 -9.44 5.39 4.75
C THR A 53 -9.58 6.37 5.92
N ARG A 54 -9.59 7.66 5.63
CA ARG A 54 -9.64 8.74 6.65
C ARG A 54 -10.87 8.69 7.56
N ASP A 55 -11.97 8.09 7.09
CA ASP A 55 -13.20 7.91 7.86
C ASP A 55 -13.21 6.62 8.69
N THR A 56 -12.17 5.79 8.58
CA THR A 56 -12.06 4.55 9.37
C THR A 56 -11.81 4.91 10.84
N PRO A 57 -12.48 4.26 11.80
CA PRO A 57 -12.16 4.45 13.22
C PRO A 57 -10.65 4.28 13.49
N TYR A 58 -10.09 5.11 14.34
CA TYR A 58 -8.66 5.13 14.68
C TYR A 58 -7.69 5.49 13.54
N ALA A 59 -8.18 5.93 12.37
CA ALA A 59 -7.31 6.47 11.32
C ALA A 59 -6.62 7.79 11.71
N ASP A 60 -7.03 8.38 12.82
CA ASP A 60 -6.52 9.64 13.40
C ASP A 60 -5.41 9.41 14.44
N VAL A 61 -4.87 8.20 14.58
CA VAL A 61 -3.73 7.94 15.47
C VAL A 61 -2.46 8.60 14.94
N GLU A 62 -1.56 8.95 15.86
CA GLU A 62 -0.29 9.58 15.52
C GLU A 62 0.68 8.55 14.93
N LEU A 63 1.20 8.82 13.73
CA LEU A 63 2.21 8.03 13.08
C LEU A 63 3.61 8.60 13.35
N GLU A 64 4.56 7.74 13.63
CA GLU A 64 5.97 8.11 13.82
C GLU A 64 6.65 8.46 12.48
N THR A 65 6.16 7.90 11.37
CA THR A 65 6.61 8.22 10.01
C THR A 65 5.46 8.11 9.01
N THR A 66 5.47 8.98 7.98
CA THR A 66 4.51 9.00 6.86
C THR A 66 5.19 8.79 5.51
N TYR A 67 6.52 8.67 5.49
CA TYR A 67 7.35 8.56 4.27
C TYR A 67 7.06 9.69 3.27
N ASP A 68 7.22 10.93 3.71
CA ASP A 68 7.21 12.07 2.80
C ASP A 68 8.31 11.92 1.74
N TYR A 69 8.00 12.28 0.49
CA TYR A 69 8.94 12.16 -0.61
C TYR A 69 10.30 12.80 -0.28
N ASN A 70 11.33 11.99 -0.27
CA ASN A 70 12.69 12.40 0.07
C ASN A 70 13.73 11.50 -0.61
N PRO A 71 14.05 11.77 -1.88
CA PRO A 71 15.01 10.97 -2.64
C PRO A 71 16.44 11.01 -2.05
N ASP A 72 16.81 12.10 -1.36
CA ASP A 72 18.11 12.18 -0.68
C ASP A 72 18.17 11.19 0.49
N LYS A 73 17.09 11.06 1.25
CA LYS A 73 16.97 10.06 2.32
C LYS A 73 16.97 8.65 1.77
N ALA A 74 16.27 8.40 0.66
CA ALA A 74 16.28 7.12 -0.03
C ALA A 74 17.70 6.73 -0.46
N ASN A 75 18.42 7.64 -1.10
CA ASN A 75 19.81 7.45 -1.49
C ASN A 75 20.72 7.15 -0.29
N GLN A 76 20.59 7.91 0.80
CA GLN A 76 21.36 7.67 2.04
C GLN A 76 21.12 6.26 2.58
N LEU A 77 19.86 5.81 2.66
CA LEU A 77 19.51 4.49 3.17
C LEU A 77 20.06 3.36 2.30
N LEU A 78 20.05 3.53 0.98
CA LEU A 78 20.62 2.57 0.04
C LEU A 78 22.15 2.51 0.18
N ASP A 79 22.81 3.65 0.33
CA ASP A 79 24.28 3.71 0.58
C ASP A 79 24.63 3.01 1.90
N GLU A 80 23.90 3.28 2.99
CA GLU A 80 24.06 2.63 4.29
C GLU A 80 23.80 1.12 4.24
N ALA A 81 22.89 0.67 3.36
CA ALA A 81 22.63 -0.75 3.10
C ALA A 81 23.70 -1.41 2.21
N GLY A 82 24.68 -0.62 1.68
CA GLY A 82 25.77 -1.10 0.87
C GLY A 82 25.47 -1.21 -0.62
N TRP A 83 24.40 -0.57 -1.09
CA TRP A 83 24.05 -0.48 -2.50
C TRP A 83 24.71 0.73 -3.14
N VAL A 84 25.70 0.53 -4.00
CA VAL A 84 26.52 1.59 -4.61
C VAL A 84 26.02 1.87 -6.01
N MET A 85 25.88 3.16 -6.37
CA MET A 85 25.50 3.56 -7.72
C MET A 85 26.54 3.14 -8.75
N ASN A 86 26.13 2.41 -9.78
CA ASN A 86 26.94 2.15 -10.97
C ASN A 86 26.68 3.25 -12.00
N GLU A 87 27.60 4.17 -12.14
CA GLU A 87 27.50 5.33 -13.03
C GLU A 87 27.33 4.96 -14.52
N SER A 88 27.70 3.74 -14.92
CA SER A 88 27.59 3.30 -16.31
C SER A 88 26.17 2.79 -16.66
N THR A 89 25.44 2.25 -15.69
CA THR A 89 24.11 1.70 -15.86
C THR A 89 23.02 2.57 -15.26
N GLY A 90 23.37 3.43 -14.28
CA GLY A 90 22.41 4.18 -13.46
C GLY A 90 21.70 3.31 -12.44
N ILE A 91 22.10 2.04 -12.26
CA ILE A 91 21.49 1.10 -11.32
C ILE A 91 22.45 0.83 -10.18
N ARG A 92 21.95 0.74 -8.95
CA ARG A 92 22.75 0.39 -7.78
C ARG A 92 23.11 -1.08 -7.78
N GLU A 93 24.31 -1.39 -7.32
CA GLU A 93 24.86 -2.74 -7.25
C GLU A 93 25.44 -3.03 -5.87
N LYS A 94 25.33 -4.28 -5.44
CA LYS A 94 25.96 -4.81 -4.24
C LYS A 94 26.51 -6.20 -4.53
N ASP A 95 27.80 -6.42 -4.22
CA ASP A 95 28.51 -7.68 -4.48
C ASP A 95 28.45 -8.14 -5.95
N GLY A 96 28.31 -7.19 -6.89
CA GLY A 96 28.22 -7.42 -8.33
C GLY A 96 26.81 -7.74 -8.85
N GLU A 97 25.79 -7.73 -7.97
CA GLU A 97 24.40 -7.95 -8.33
C GLU A 97 23.66 -6.61 -8.40
N PRO A 98 22.92 -6.32 -9.49
CA PRO A 98 22.11 -5.11 -9.60
C PRO A 98 20.88 -5.16 -8.70
N LEU A 99 20.46 -4.00 -8.18
CA LEU A 99 19.21 -3.87 -7.44
C LEU A 99 18.03 -3.82 -8.41
N ASN A 100 17.48 -4.99 -8.71
CA ASN A 100 16.30 -5.17 -9.55
C ASN A 100 15.19 -5.78 -8.73
N LEU A 101 14.08 -5.07 -8.57
CA LEU A 101 12.91 -5.49 -7.79
C LEU A 101 11.79 -5.97 -8.71
N LEU A 102 11.15 -7.07 -8.34
CA LEU A 102 9.94 -7.59 -9.00
C LEU A 102 8.71 -6.93 -8.39
N LEU A 103 8.03 -6.06 -9.16
CA LEU A 103 6.75 -5.47 -8.80
C LEU A 103 5.62 -6.25 -9.46
N THR A 104 4.80 -6.92 -8.66
CA THR A 104 3.63 -7.65 -9.14
C THR A 104 2.35 -6.86 -8.93
N LEU A 105 1.34 -7.10 -9.76
CA LEU A 105 0.01 -6.49 -9.63
C LEU A 105 -1.06 -7.31 -10.35
N GLU A 106 -2.32 -7.14 -9.93
CA GLU A 106 -3.49 -7.55 -10.70
C GLU A 106 -3.73 -6.53 -11.82
N SER A 107 -3.50 -6.95 -13.08
CA SER A 107 -3.44 -6.05 -14.24
C SER A 107 -4.78 -5.44 -14.64
N ASP A 108 -5.88 -6.12 -14.36
CA ASP A 108 -7.25 -5.76 -14.75
C ASP A 108 -8.11 -5.30 -13.56
N TYR A 109 -7.51 -5.13 -12.37
CA TYR A 109 -8.22 -4.63 -11.19
C TYR A 109 -8.76 -3.20 -11.38
N SER A 110 -7.93 -2.31 -11.90
CA SER A 110 -8.25 -0.89 -12.12
C SER A 110 -7.54 -0.36 -13.37
N ALA A 111 -8.17 0.60 -14.04
CA ALA A 111 -7.54 1.30 -15.16
C ALA A 111 -6.25 2.06 -14.74
N THR A 112 -6.08 2.34 -13.45
CA THR A 112 -4.90 3.02 -12.91
C THR A 112 -3.80 2.07 -12.45
N SER A 113 -4.04 0.74 -12.32
CA SER A 113 -3.06 -0.21 -11.77
C SER A 113 -1.74 -0.22 -12.53
N MET A 114 -1.78 -0.42 -13.85
CA MET A 114 -0.57 -0.40 -14.69
C MET A 114 0.09 0.99 -14.75
N PRO A 115 -0.64 2.10 -14.99
CA PRO A 115 -0.06 3.44 -14.91
C PRO A 115 0.64 3.72 -13.58
N THR A 116 0.05 3.33 -12.45
CA THR A 116 0.68 3.48 -11.13
C THR A 116 2.01 2.72 -11.06
N ALA A 117 2.05 1.47 -11.50
CA ALA A 117 3.27 0.67 -11.51
C ALA A 117 4.38 1.29 -12.37
N GLU A 118 4.04 1.88 -13.53
CA GLU A 118 5.00 2.55 -14.40
C GLU A 118 5.54 3.85 -13.80
N VAL A 119 4.70 4.64 -13.10
CA VAL A 119 5.17 5.83 -12.36
C VAL A 119 6.13 5.41 -11.25
N ILE A 120 5.77 4.43 -10.43
CA ILE A 120 6.64 3.90 -9.37
C ILE A 120 7.97 3.42 -9.93
N LYS A 121 7.96 2.67 -11.03
CA LYS A 121 9.19 2.24 -11.71
C LYS A 121 10.07 3.43 -12.10
N SER A 122 9.47 4.49 -12.65
CA SER A 122 10.20 5.69 -13.05
C SER A 122 10.84 6.40 -11.85
N GLN A 123 10.09 6.56 -10.77
CA GLN A 123 10.56 7.23 -9.54
C GLN A 123 11.66 6.42 -8.84
N LEU A 124 11.52 5.10 -8.77
CA LEU A 124 12.54 4.22 -8.20
C LEU A 124 13.84 4.22 -9.02
N ALA A 125 13.75 4.38 -10.35
CA ALA A 125 14.91 4.50 -11.21
C ALA A 125 15.76 5.76 -10.89
N GLU A 126 15.15 6.85 -10.41
CA GLU A 126 15.87 8.08 -10.02
C GLU A 126 16.85 7.86 -8.85
N VAL A 127 16.56 6.87 -8.00
CA VAL A 127 17.45 6.49 -6.90
C VAL A 127 18.28 5.23 -7.20
N GLY A 128 18.27 4.77 -8.46
CA GLY A 128 19.09 3.65 -8.94
C GLY A 128 18.51 2.26 -8.66
N ILE A 129 17.20 2.14 -8.42
CA ILE A 129 16.48 0.87 -8.30
C ILE A 129 15.81 0.55 -9.63
N ASP A 130 16.20 -0.55 -10.28
CA ASP A 130 15.49 -1.07 -11.44
C ASP A 130 14.25 -1.86 -11.01
N VAL A 131 13.16 -1.79 -11.80
CA VAL A 131 11.91 -2.48 -11.49
C VAL A 131 11.42 -3.27 -12.69
N THR A 132 11.21 -4.56 -12.48
CA THR A 132 10.51 -5.44 -13.42
C THR A 132 9.04 -5.52 -13.03
N ILE A 133 8.14 -5.01 -13.88
CA ILE A 133 6.70 -5.07 -13.65
C ILE A 133 6.15 -6.40 -14.20
N TYR A 134 5.37 -7.10 -13.36
CA TYR A 134 4.69 -8.33 -13.72
C TYR A 134 3.21 -8.25 -13.36
N GLY A 135 2.40 -7.89 -14.36
CA GLY A 135 0.94 -7.84 -14.25
C GLY A 135 0.30 -9.14 -14.73
N THR A 136 -0.60 -9.70 -13.92
CA THR A 136 -1.35 -10.92 -14.25
C THR A 136 -2.82 -10.77 -13.91
N GLU A 137 -3.63 -11.75 -14.30
CA GLU A 137 -5.02 -11.85 -13.86
C GLU A 137 -5.11 -12.18 -12.36
N GLN A 138 -6.21 -11.85 -11.72
CA GLN A 138 -6.44 -11.95 -10.28
C GLN A 138 -6.02 -13.27 -9.65
N MET A 139 -6.46 -14.40 -10.21
CA MET A 139 -6.18 -15.73 -9.61
C MET A 139 -4.71 -16.08 -9.66
N GLN A 140 -4.00 -15.72 -10.73
CA GLN A 140 -2.57 -15.96 -10.84
C GLN A 140 -1.79 -15.01 -9.91
N TRP A 141 -2.16 -13.71 -9.90
CA TRP A 141 -1.56 -12.74 -8.98
C TRP A 141 -1.71 -13.19 -7.52
N TYR A 142 -2.92 -13.64 -7.12
CA TYR A 142 -3.17 -14.07 -5.75
C TYR A 142 -2.39 -15.35 -5.39
N ALA A 143 -2.26 -16.30 -6.32
CA ALA A 143 -1.44 -17.49 -6.12
C ALA A 143 0.04 -17.13 -5.93
N ASP A 144 0.60 -16.24 -6.78
CA ASP A 144 1.98 -15.78 -6.67
C ASP A 144 2.21 -14.95 -5.40
N TYR A 145 1.22 -14.15 -4.98
CA TYR A 145 1.23 -13.43 -3.70
C TYR A 145 1.35 -14.38 -2.51
N LEU A 146 0.50 -15.40 -2.42
CA LEU A 146 0.53 -16.37 -1.32
C LEU A 146 1.84 -17.17 -1.26
N GLU A 147 2.48 -17.38 -2.41
CA GLU A 147 3.79 -18.05 -2.49
C GLU A 147 4.97 -17.08 -2.26
N GLY A 148 4.71 -15.77 -2.04
CA GLY A 148 5.73 -14.76 -1.81
C GLY A 148 6.61 -14.47 -3.04
N LYS A 149 6.09 -14.66 -4.25
CA LYS A 149 6.81 -14.47 -5.51
C LYS A 149 6.83 -13.01 -5.95
N PHE A 150 7.21 -12.11 -5.08
CA PHE A 150 7.33 -10.68 -5.36
C PHE A 150 8.35 -10.04 -4.42
N ASP A 151 8.94 -8.94 -4.82
CA ASP A 151 9.66 -8.03 -3.94
C ASP A 151 8.73 -6.91 -3.47
N LEU A 152 7.92 -6.40 -4.40
CA LEU A 152 6.86 -5.42 -4.20
C LEU A 152 5.57 -5.95 -4.83
N THR A 153 4.43 -5.70 -4.20
CA THR A 153 3.13 -5.94 -4.85
C THR A 153 2.23 -4.73 -4.71
N LEU A 154 1.64 -4.30 -5.82
CA LEU A 154 0.70 -3.20 -5.87
C LEU A 154 -0.72 -3.75 -5.72
N TRP A 155 -1.42 -3.30 -4.70
CA TRP A 155 -2.81 -3.64 -4.48
C TRP A 155 -3.53 -2.55 -3.67
N HIS A 156 -4.48 -2.88 -2.82
CA HIS A 156 -5.23 -1.89 -2.04
C HIS A 156 -5.75 -2.51 -0.76
N SER A 157 -5.95 -1.67 0.27
CA SER A 157 -6.57 -2.09 1.51
C SER A 157 -8.04 -2.45 1.27
N GLN A 158 -8.39 -3.69 1.56
CA GLN A 158 -9.76 -4.17 1.43
C GLN A 158 -10.48 -4.16 2.77
N PHE A 159 -11.77 -3.81 2.75
CA PHE A 159 -12.67 -3.89 3.91
C PHE A 159 -12.25 -3.04 5.13
N ALA A 160 -11.19 -2.25 5.03
CA ALA A 160 -10.70 -1.42 6.13
C ALA A 160 -11.61 -0.21 6.46
N PHE A 161 -12.57 0.11 5.59
CA PHE A 161 -13.50 1.23 5.76
C PHE A 161 -14.44 1.09 6.98
N ALA A 162 -14.68 -0.12 7.45
CA ALA A 162 -15.57 -0.37 8.59
C ALA A 162 -14.81 -0.42 9.92
N SER A 163 -13.60 -0.97 9.90
CA SER A 163 -12.74 -1.12 11.07
C SER A 163 -11.32 -1.49 10.62
N PRO A 164 -10.27 -0.96 11.25
CA PRO A 164 -8.89 -1.41 11.01
C PRO A 164 -8.68 -2.90 11.27
N HIS A 165 -9.51 -3.48 12.13
CA HIS A 165 -9.49 -4.91 12.43
C HIS A 165 -9.68 -5.78 11.18
N CYS A 166 -10.46 -5.31 10.21
CA CYS A 166 -10.65 -6.00 8.93
C CYS A 166 -9.35 -6.04 8.11
N TRP A 167 -8.43 -5.10 8.31
CA TRP A 167 -7.10 -5.10 7.71
C TRP A 167 -6.15 -6.07 8.43
N PHE A 168 -6.07 -5.97 9.74
CA PHE A 168 -5.09 -6.73 10.53
C PHE A 168 -5.46 -8.20 10.77
N THR A 169 -6.75 -8.54 10.91
CA THR A 169 -7.18 -9.91 11.21
C THR A 169 -6.70 -10.95 10.19
N PRO A 170 -6.73 -10.70 8.87
CA PRO A 170 -6.22 -11.65 7.89
C PRO A 170 -4.73 -12.00 8.09
N MET A 171 -3.93 -11.11 8.68
CA MET A 171 -2.51 -11.33 8.92
C MET A 171 -2.25 -12.44 9.97
N ASP A 172 -3.18 -12.63 10.94
CA ASP A 172 -3.14 -13.71 11.96
C ASP A 172 -3.94 -14.96 11.54
N SER A 173 -4.39 -15.07 10.29
CA SER A 173 -5.17 -16.21 9.86
C SER A 173 -4.32 -17.48 9.66
N MET A 174 -4.96 -18.67 9.69
CA MET A 174 -4.28 -19.96 9.44
C MET A 174 -3.70 -20.06 8.01
N VAL A 175 -4.18 -19.24 7.10
CA VAL A 175 -3.56 -19.03 5.77
C VAL A 175 -2.87 -17.67 5.85
N PRO A 176 -1.54 -17.60 5.88
CA PRO A 176 -0.82 -16.34 5.97
C PRO A 176 -1.24 -15.42 4.82
N GLN A 177 -1.95 -14.37 5.13
CA GLN A 177 -2.37 -13.37 4.13
C GLN A 177 -1.24 -12.38 3.84
N THR A 178 -0.18 -12.39 4.66
CA THR A 178 0.97 -11.52 4.49
C THR A 178 2.26 -12.34 4.54
N PRO A 179 2.72 -12.87 3.40
CA PRO A 179 3.92 -13.72 3.32
C PRO A 179 5.21 -12.99 3.75
N SER A 180 5.17 -11.67 3.86
CA SER A 180 6.30 -10.83 4.27
C SER A 180 6.61 -10.90 5.78
N LEU A 181 5.59 -11.07 6.64
CA LEU A 181 5.73 -10.99 8.10
C LEU A 181 6.86 -11.82 8.69
N PRO A 182 7.11 -13.09 8.25
CA PRO A 182 8.21 -13.88 8.81
C PRO A 182 9.61 -13.26 8.63
N GLY A 183 9.76 -12.31 7.71
CA GLY A 183 11.01 -11.57 7.48
C GLY A 183 11.14 -10.28 8.30
N ILE A 184 10.14 -9.93 9.10
CA ILE A 184 10.11 -8.68 9.87
C ILE A 184 10.36 -8.95 11.36
N GLU A 185 11.35 -8.26 11.93
CA GLU A 185 11.62 -8.32 13.37
C GLU A 185 10.43 -7.81 14.17
N GLY A 186 10.02 -8.53 15.22
CA GLY A 186 8.85 -8.18 16.05
C GLY A 186 7.51 -8.69 15.51
N SER A 187 7.49 -9.41 14.37
CA SER A 187 6.24 -9.93 13.79
C SER A 187 5.45 -10.87 14.71
N ASP A 188 6.12 -11.64 15.57
CA ASP A 188 5.45 -12.52 16.53
C ASP A 188 4.65 -11.72 17.56
N GLU A 189 5.20 -10.62 18.08
CA GLU A 189 4.53 -9.70 19.01
C GLU A 189 3.39 -8.96 18.31
N PHE A 190 3.61 -8.50 17.08
CA PHE A 190 2.60 -7.87 16.25
C PHE A 190 1.39 -8.79 16.05
N LEU A 191 1.60 -10.05 15.65
CA LEU A 191 0.53 -11.04 15.49
C LEU A 191 -0.18 -11.37 16.81
N ALA A 192 0.56 -11.50 17.92
CA ALA A 192 -0.03 -11.73 19.23
C ALA A 192 -0.90 -10.53 19.66
N THR A 193 -0.51 -9.32 19.32
CA THR A 193 -1.26 -8.09 19.60
C THR A 193 -2.56 -8.05 18.79
N ILE A 194 -2.54 -8.36 17.49
CA ILE A 194 -3.74 -8.47 16.65
C ILE A 194 -4.73 -9.47 17.26
N LYS A 195 -4.24 -10.63 17.65
CA LYS A 195 -5.06 -11.68 18.25
C LYS A 195 -5.72 -11.28 19.56
N ASN A 196 -5.02 -10.52 20.38
CA ASN A 196 -5.53 -10.06 21.68
C ASN A 196 -6.53 -8.91 21.55
N LEU A 197 -6.52 -8.16 20.45
CA LEU A 197 -7.38 -7.00 20.22
C LEU A 197 -8.89 -7.33 20.39
N THR A 198 -9.31 -8.53 19.99
CA THR A 198 -10.71 -8.98 20.13
C THR A 198 -11.19 -9.14 21.58
N ASN A 199 -10.27 -9.18 22.55
CA ASN A 199 -10.57 -9.31 23.96
C ASN A 199 -10.58 -7.97 24.71
N MET A 200 -10.18 -6.87 24.05
CA MET A 200 -10.09 -5.54 24.63
C MET A 200 -11.48 -4.88 24.69
N VAL A 201 -11.77 -4.20 25.79
CA VAL A 201 -13.04 -3.49 25.99
C VAL A 201 -12.85 -2.04 26.42
N ASP A 202 -11.65 -1.68 26.83
CA ASP A 202 -11.28 -0.30 27.18
C ASP A 202 -10.90 0.46 25.91
N GLU A 203 -11.56 1.60 25.67
CA GLU A 203 -11.38 2.39 24.46
C GLU A 203 -9.96 2.95 24.30
N GLN A 204 -9.32 3.32 25.39
CA GLN A 204 -7.95 3.84 25.35
C GLN A 204 -6.95 2.72 25.04
N GLU A 205 -7.14 1.54 25.64
CA GLU A 205 -6.32 0.36 25.34
C GLU A 205 -6.44 -0.03 23.86
N VAL A 206 -7.67 0.00 23.30
CA VAL A 206 -7.91 -0.27 21.87
C VAL A 206 -7.19 0.75 21.00
N ARG A 207 -7.29 2.05 21.30
CA ARG A 207 -6.62 3.12 20.57
C ARG A 207 -5.09 3.00 20.61
N ASP A 208 -4.53 2.76 21.79
CA ASP A 208 -3.08 2.58 21.97
C ASP A 208 -2.60 1.36 21.16
N THR A 209 -3.40 0.31 21.13
CA THR A 209 -3.11 -0.90 20.35
C THR A 209 -3.12 -0.62 18.85
N TYR A 210 -4.12 0.09 18.32
CA TYR A 210 -4.10 0.48 16.90
C TYR A 210 -2.95 1.43 16.58
N THR A 211 -2.58 2.34 17.48
CA THR A 211 -1.40 3.17 17.32
C THR A 211 -0.14 2.33 17.13
N TYR A 212 0.05 1.31 17.96
CA TYR A 212 1.15 0.36 17.80
C TYR A 212 1.08 -0.41 16.47
N LEU A 213 -0.09 -0.96 16.11
CA LEU A 213 -0.24 -1.77 14.90
C LEU A 213 0.04 -0.97 13.62
N PHE A 214 -0.47 0.25 13.52
CA PHE A 214 -0.21 1.13 12.37
C PHE A 214 1.25 1.56 12.32
N ASN A 215 1.86 1.92 13.46
CA ASN A 215 3.28 2.29 13.49
C ASN A 215 4.20 1.12 13.19
N PHE A 216 3.85 -0.10 13.57
CA PHE A 216 4.59 -1.30 13.18
C PHE A 216 4.51 -1.53 11.67
N ASP A 217 3.31 -1.54 11.11
CA ASP A 217 3.06 -1.80 9.70
C ASP A 217 3.79 -0.77 8.79
N ILE A 218 3.51 0.51 9.02
CA ILE A 218 4.12 1.60 8.24
C ILE A 218 5.61 1.74 8.58
N GLY A 219 5.98 1.72 9.86
CA GLY A 219 7.37 1.93 10.32
C GLY A 219 8.34 0.87 9.81
N THR A 220 7.88 -0.37 9.65
CA THR A 220 8.67 -1.46 9.02
C THR A 220 8.63 -1.43 7.50
N ALA A 221 7.90 -0.48 6.91
CA ALA A 221 7.60 -0.41 5.49
C ALA A 221 7.07 -1.77 4.95
N LEU A 222 6.23 -2.43 5.76
CA LEU A 222 5.50 -3.61 5.32
C LEU A 222 4.52 -3.20 4.24
N ASP A 223 3.67 -2.21 4.56
CA ASP A 223 2.76 -1.58 3.63
C ASP A 223 3.09 -0.09 3.47
N ILE A 224 3.16 0.37 2.23
CA ILE A 224 3.43 1.75 1.85
C ILE A 224 2.14 2.32 1.25
N PRO A 225 1.40 3.19 1.97
CA PRO A 225 0.22 3.83 1.43
C PRO A 225 0.59 4.79 0.30
N LEU A 226 -0.20 4.79 -0.77
CA LEU A 226 0.03 5.59 -1.97
C LEU A 226 -1.03 6.66 -2.16
N THR A 227 -2.29 6.25 -2.41
CA THR A 227 -3.40 7.16 -2.66
C THR A 227 -4.70 6.68 -2.01
N TYR A 228 -5.54 7.65 -1.58
CA TYR A 228 -6.91 7.36 -1.18
C TYR A 228 -7.78 7.22 -2.42
N GLN A 229 -8.23 6.01 -2.71
CA GLN A 229 -9.05 5.73 -3.88
C GLN A 229 -10.52 6.12 -3.65
N LYS A 230 -11.16 6.57 -4.71
CA LYS A 230 -12.56 7.01 -4.72
C LYS A 230 -13.36 6.26 -5.76
N ASP A 231 -14.59 5.90 -5.42
CA ASP A 231 -15.53 5.39 -6.40
C ASP A 231 -16.11 6.54 -7.25
N MET A 232 -16.24 6.28 -8.55
CA MET A 232 -16.83 7.21 -9.50
C MET A 232 -18.07 6.59 -10.15
N ILE A 233 -19.11 7.40 -10.37
CA ILE A 233 -20.25 7.03 -11.16
C ILE A 233 -20.43 8.01 -12.31
N VAL A 234 -20.71 7.49 -13.50
CA VAL A 234 -21.07 8.29 -14.67
C VAL A 234 -22.52 7.95 -15.02
N TYR A 235 -23.37 8.95 -15.14
CA TYR A 235 -24.77 8.78 -15.47
C TYR A 235 -25.27 9.79 -16.51
N ASN A 236 -26.39 9.46 -17.16
CA ASN A 236 -27.07 10.34 -18.10
C ASN A 236 -27.86 11.41 -17.35
N THR A 237 -27.44 12.66 -17.44
CA THR A 237 -28.06 13.81 -16.75
C THR A 237 -29.49 14.13 -17.23
N ASP A 238 -29.90 13.65 -18.40
CA ASP A 238 -31.30 13.77 -18.86
C ASP A 238 -32.28 12.85 -18.10
N LYS A 239 -31.73 11.86 -17.37
CA LYS A 239 -32.52 10.86 -16.66
C LYS A 239 -32.29 10.82 -15.16
N ILE A 240 -31.10 11.20 -14.73
CA ILE A 240 -30.65 11.15 -13.33
C ILE A 240 -30.05 12.50 -12.99
N SER A 241 -30.47 13.08 -11.86
CA SER A 241 -29.93 14.34 -11.33
C SER A 241 -28.83 14.11 -10.30
N GLY A 242 -28.78 12.94 -9.63
CA GLY A 242 -27.81 12.65 -8.59
C GLY A 242 -27.74 11.17 -8.18
N TYR A 243 -26.69 10.87 -7.45
CA TYR A 243 -26.47 9.57 -6.79
C TYR A 243 -25.74 9.78 -5.47
N THR A 244 -26.23 9.16 -4.41
CA THR A 244 -25.55 9.15 -3.11
C THR A 244 -24.86 7.82 -2.89
N PHE A 245 -23.53 7.83 -2.71
CA PHE A 245 -22.75 6.64 -2.40
C PHE A 245 -23.08 6.11 -1.00
N THR A 246 -23.30 4.81 -0.88
CA THR A 246 -23.67 4.15 0.38
C THR A 246 -22.51 4.04 1.38
N GLY A 247 -21.28 4.36 0.97
CA GLY A 247 -20.09 4.20 1.79
C GLY A 247 -19.60 2.74 1.89
N THR A 248 -20.25 1.81 1.21
CA THR A 248 -19.79 0.44 1.05
C THR A 248 -19.29 0.28 -0.38
N PRO A 249 -17.97 0.15 -0.61
CA PRO A 249 -17.45 -0.11 -1.95
C PRO A 249 -18.10 -1.36 -2.54
N TYR A 250 -18.20 -1.42 -3.86
CA TYR A 250 -18.80 -2.53 -4.62
C TYR A 250 -20.33 -2.65 -4.57
N PHE A 251 -21.06 -1.80 -3.83
CA PHE A 251 -22.52 -1.80 -3.83
C PHE A 251 -23.06 -0.61 -4.58
N PHE A 252 -23.70 -0.88 -5.71
CA PHE A 252 -24.54 0.09 -6.39
C PHE A 252 -25.94 0.05 -5.80
N ASP A 253 -26.33 1.11 -5.09
CA ASP A 253 -27.69 1.24 -4.54
C ASP A 253 -28.58 1.99 -5.51
N ILE A 254 -29.45 1.26 -6.18
CA ILE A 254 -30.42 1.83 -7.12
C ILE A 254 -31.40 2.81 -6.45
N LEU A 255 -31.64 2.66 -5.13
CA LEU A 255 -32.55 3.54 -4.38
C LEU A 255 -31.92 4.91 -4.08
N SER A 256 -30.59 5.02 -4.21
CA SER A 256 -29.86 6.27 -4.06
C SER A 256 -29.79 7.10 -5.36
N LEU A 257 -30.40 6.63 -6.44
CA LEU A 257 -30.54 7.40 -7.67
C LEU A 257 -31.62 8.47 -7.52
N GLU A 258 -31.27 9.71 -7.90
CA GLU A 258 -32.23 10.82 -7.96
C GLU A 258 -32.66 11.00 -9.41
N PRO A 259 -33.96 10.81 -9.73
CA PRO A 259 -34.47 11.03 -11.08
C PRO A 259 -34.32 12.49 -11.52
N ALA A 260 -34.00 12.74 -12.80
CA ALA A 260 -34.11 14.06 -13.35
C ALA A 260 -35.59 14.49 -13.45
N GLU A 261 -35.90 15.78 -13.27
CA GLU A 261 -37.23 16.34 -13.37
C GLU A 261 -37.80 16.27 -14.82
#